data_6f884c8cb532f691b9cef6faefd7d431
#
_entry.id   6f884c8cb532f691b9cef6faefd7d431
#
_cell.length_a   1.000
_cell.length_b   1.000
_cell.length_c   1.000
_cell.angle_alpha   90.00
_cell.angle_beta   90.00
_cell.angle_gamma   90.00
#
_symmetry.space_group_name_H-M   'P 1'
#
loop_
_entity.id
_entity.type
_entity.pdbx_description
1 polymer ?
#
loop_
_entity_poly.entity_id
_entity_poly.type
_entity_poly.pdbx_seq_one_letter_code
_entity_poly.pdbx_strand_id
1 'polypeptide(L)'
;MRRTTAQVGALLLATMLAAAAAAATRTDGWATIAGWPDFTTGMWAENYDPKSMPKPVLTAQAQLQLQQKPKAAEGNGARCKPLGMPGMMMPGYPMAFFFTKGALFIMSDMDDLLIRHVFLGRQDHGDPDPAWNGHSIAHWDGATLVVDTVAINPEAPLAGLPSGGHTHIVEHIRLTGPDQLEWRSVVSNPDILAQPWAFTKTYVRHRDWELQEASCVEGNRDEPDATGNAHVDLTPPK
;
A
#
# COMPACT_ATOMS: atom_id res chain seq x y z
N MET A 1 -75.70 13.75 7.71
CA MET A 1 -74.48 14.19 8.38
C MET A 1 -73.43 13.13 8.20
N ARG A 2 -72.58 13.27 7.16
CA ARG A 2 -71.39 12.45 6.92
C ARG A 2 -70.32 13.41 6.42
N ARG A 3 -69.30 13.66 7.17
CA ARG A 3 -68.02 14.24 6.73
C ARG A 3 -66.93 13.89 7.71
N THR A 4 -65.76 13.56 7.12
CA THR A 4 -64.40 13.64 7.61
C THR A 4 -63.82 12.37 8.22
N THR A 5 -63.23 11.54 7.37
CA THR A 5 -62.08 10.70 7.67
C THR A 5 -61.25 10.45 6.41
N ALA A 6 -60.55 11.45 5.93
CA ALA A 6 -59.64 11.27 4.79
C ALA A 6 -58.51 12.32 4.72
N GLN A 7 -57.87 12.64 5.85
CA GLN A 7 -56.72 13.57 5.81
C GLN A 7 -55.55 13.19 6.77
N VAL A 8 -55.50 12.02 7.35
CA VAL A 8 -54.39 11.66 8.25
C VAL A 8 -53.38 10.69 7.61
N GLY A 9 -53.69 10.17 6.40
CA GLY A 9 -52.81 9.16 5.74
C GLY A 9 -51.66 9.71 4.89
N ALA A 10 -51.63 11.03 4.57
CA ALA A 10 -50.67 11.58 3.60
C ALA A 10 -49.41 12.22 4.23
N LEU A 11 -49.34 12.36 5.55
CA LEU A 11 -48.19 13.03 6.21
C LEU A 11 -47.11 12.08 6.73
N LEU A 12 -47.37 10.78 6.77
CA LEU A 12 -46.40 9.80 7.28
C LEU A 12 -45.51 9.13 6.20
N LEU A 13 -45.83 9.34 4.91
CA LEU A 13 -45.02 8.77 3.82
C LEU A 13 -43.90 9.72 3.33
N ALA A 14 -43.96 10.99 3.68
CA ALA A 14 -42.98 12.01 3.23
C ALA A 14 -41.72 12.05 4.10
N THR A 15 -41.74 11.47 5.29
CA THR A 15 -40.61 11.55 6.23
C THR A 15 -39.61 10.39 6.11
N MET A 16 -39.94 9.31 5.40
CA MET A 16 -39.01 8.18 5.21
C MET A 16 -38.12 8.28 3.95
N LEU A 17 -38.41 9.19 3.01
CA LEU A 17 -37.54 9.37 1.84
C LEU A 17 -36.39 10.39 2.04
N ALA A 18 -36.40 11.14 3.14
CA ALA A 18 -35.34 12.14 3.39
C ALA A 18 -34.09 11.58 4.08
N ALA A 19 -34.14 10.35 4.59
CA ALA A 19 -33.00 9.74 5.30
C ALA A 19 -32.00 8.99 4.39
N ALA A 20 -32.38 8.72 3.13
CA ALA A 20 -31.52 7.97 2.20
C ALA A 20 -30.61 8.86 1.31
N ALA A 21 -30.83 10.18 1.31
CA ALA A 21 -30.08 11.10 0.43
C ALA A 21 -28.89 11.80 1.10
N ALA A 22 -28.62 11.55 2.39
CA ALA A 22 -27.54 12.20 3.14
C ALA A 22 -26.20 11.42 3.18
N ALA A 23 -26.09 10.32 2.44
CA ALA A 23 -24.88 9.51 2.41
C ALA A 23 -23.94 9.80 1.23
N ALA A 24 -24.27 10.78 0.40
CA ALA A 24 -23.41 11.14 -0.73
C ALA A 24 -22.79 12.52 -0.51
N THR A 25 -21.48 12.58 -0.63
CA THR A 25 -20.58 13.72 -0.68
C THR A 25 -20.05 14.25 0.65
N ARG A 26 -19.08 13.52 1.24
CA ARG A 26 -18.08 14.13 2.10
C ARG A 26 -16.81 14.36 1.29
N THR A 27 -16.63 15.58 0.83
CA THR A 27 -15.45 16.05 0.08
C THR A 27 -14.42 16.76 0.96
N ASP A 28 -14.63 16.77 2.27
CA ASP A 28 -13.67 17.32 3.22
C ASP A 28 -12.76 16.17 3.70
N GLY A 29 -11.54 16.10 3.27
CA GLY A 29 -10.54 15.07 3.61
C GLY A 29 -10.42 14.67 5.10
N TRP A 30 -11.51 14.80 5.82
CA TRP A 30 -11.77 14.47 7.21
C TRP A 30 -13.13 13.82 7.33
N ALA A 31 -13.24 12.68 6.72
CA ALA A 31 -14.30 11.83 7.21
C ALA A 31 -13.93 11.47 8.65
N THR A 32 -14.82 11.78 9.56
CA THR A 32 -14.87 11.00 10.78
C THR A 32 -14.80 9.54 10.33
N ILE A 33 -13.88 8.78 10.91
CA ILE A 33 -13.72 7.31 10.70
C ILE A 33 -15.07 6.57 10.81
N ALA A 34 -16.08 7.20 11.42
CA ALA A 34 -17.47 6.74 11.45
C ALA A 34 -18.08 6.73 10.05
N GLY A 35 -18.11 5.54 9.42
CA GLY A 35 -18.71 5.30 8.11
C GLY A 35 -17.73 4.83 7.03
N TRP A 36 -16.43 4.83 7.30
CA TRP A 36 -15.44 4.16 6.45
C TRP A 36 -15.18 2.73 6.95
N PRO A 37 -14.71 1.85 6.05
CA PRO A 37 -14.23 0.55 6.49
C PRO A 37 -13.13 0.69 7.56
N ASP A 38 -13.20 -0.11 8.61
CA ASP A 38 -12.21 -0.08 9.67
C ASP A 38 -10.90 -0.73 9.22
N PHE A 39 -9.98 0.06 8.71
CA PHE A 39 -8.61 -0.38 8.39
C PHE A 39 -7.66 -0.23 9.59
N THR A 40 -8.01 0.55 10.59
CA THR A 40 -7.09 1.08 11.60
C THR A 40 -6.96 0.24 12.86
N THR A 41 -7.90 -0.66 13.11
CA THR A 41 -7.84 -1.52 14.30
C THR A 41 -6.90 -2.69 14.07
N GLY A 42 -5.86 -2.81 14.91
CA GLY A 42 -4.87 -3.89 14.86
C GLY A 42 -3.91 -3.80 13.68
N MET A 43 -3.23 -4.89 13.40
CA MET A 43 -2.29 -5.01 12.30
C MET A 43 -2.80 -5.99 11.24
N TRP A 44 -2.31 -5.83 10.03
CA TRP A 44 -2.66 -6.67 8.90
C TRP A 44 -1.45 -7.49 8.47
N ALA A 45 -1.54 -8.81 8.62
CA ALA A 45 -0.52 -9.75 8.15
C ALA A 45 -0.95 -10.41 6.83
N GLU A 46 -0.04 -10.54 5.89
CA GLU A 46 -0.33 -11.18 4.62
C GLU A 46 -0.67 -12.66 4.84
N ASN A 47 -1.76 -13.11 4.23
CA ASN A 47 -2.00 -14.53 4.02
C ASN A 47 -1.19 -14.97 2.79
N TYR A 48 0.10 -15.25 3.03
CA TYR A 48 1.07 -15.48 1.96
C TYR A 48 0.80 -16.77 1.20
N ASP A 49 0.49 -16.62 -0.09
CA ASP A 49 0.49 -17.71 -1.07
C ASP A 49 1.49 -17.38 -2.19
N PRO A 50 2.63 -18.10 -2.30
CA PRO A 50 3.62 -17.83 -3.34
C PRO A 50 3.08 -18.01 -4.76
N LYS A 51 1.91 -18.63 -4.93
CA LYS A 51 1.25 -18.78 -6.23
C LYS A 51 0.31 -17.62 -6.58
N SER A 52 -0.05 -16.79 -5.61
CA SER A 52 -0.99 -15.68 -5.81
C SER A 52 -0.39 -14.53 -6.63
N MET A 53 0.94 -14.44 -6.69
CA MET A 53 1.64 -13.39 -7.38
C MET A 53 2.28 -13.89 -8.68
N PRO A 54 1.71 -13.58 -9.86
CA PRO A 54 2.27 -13.96 -11.14
C PRO A 54 3.65 -13.31 -11.33
N LYS A 55 4.55 -14.01 -12.00
CA LYS A 55 5.84 -13.42 -12.36
C LYS A 55 5.62 -12.28 -13.37
N PRO A 56 6.32 -11.13 -13.19
CA PRO A 56 6.25 -10.04 -14.16
C PRO A 56 6.83 -10.48 -15.50
N VAL A 57 6.21 -10.03 -16.60
CA VAL A 57 6.74 -10.23 -17.96
C VAL A 57 7.66 -9.07 -18.28
N LEU A 58 8.95 -9.35 -18.40
CA LEU A 58 9.98 -8.32 -18.62
C LEU A 58 10.14 -8.01 -20.11
N THR A 59 10.54 -6.76 -20.40
CA THR A 59 11.03 -6.38 -21.73
C THR A 59 12.30 -7.16 -22.08
N ALA A 60 12.62 -7.30 -23.36
CA ALA A 60 13.86 -7.96 -23.81
C ALA A 60 15.11 -7.27 -23.21
N GLN A 61 15.09 -5.94 -23.13
CA GLN A 61 16.19 -5.16 -22.54
C GLN A 61 16.34 -5.45 -21.04
N ALA A 62 15.25 -5.48 -20.28
CA ALA A 62 15.28 -5.79 -18.86
C ALA A 62 15.78 -7.22 -18.59
N GLN A 63 15.39 -8.18 -19.43
CA GLN A 63 15.90 -9.57 -19.35
C GLN A 63 17.42 -9.64 -19.52
N LEU A 64 17.96 -8.91 -20.51
CA LEU A 64 19.40 -8.84 -20.74
C LEU A 64 20.14 -8.20 -19.56
N GLN A 65 19.61 -7.09 -19.04
CA GLN A 65 20.19 -6.42 -17.86
C GLN A 65 20.20 -7.35 -16.63
N LEU A 66 19.14 -8.09 -16.41
CA LEU A 66 19.04 -9.03 -15.28
C LEU A 66 20.05 -10.18 -15.41
N GLN A 67 20.28 -10.70 -16.63
CA GLN A 67 21.29 -11.73 -16.89
C GLN A 67 22.71 -11.23 -16.68
N GLN A 68 22.98 -9.96 -16.95
CA GLN A 68 24.29 -9.31 -16.80
C GLN A 68 24.56 -8.84 -15.36
N LYS A 69 23.53 -8.82 -14.52
CA LYS A 69 23.66 -8.39 -13.11
C LYS A 69 24.59 -9.36 -12.37
N PRO A 70 25.62 -8.85 -11.68
CA PRO A 70 26.49 -9.69 -10.86
C PRO A 70 25.66 -10.47 -9.82
N LYS A 71 25.92 -11.77 -9.64
CA LYS A 71 25.22 -12.60 -8.66
C LYS A 71 25.42 -12.11 -7.23
N ALA A 72 26.54 -11.44 -6.97
CA ALA A 72 26.92 -10.86 -5.68
C ALA A 72 26.51 -9.39 -5.55
N ALA A 73 25.66 -8.85 -6.44
CA ALA A 73 25.16 -7.48 -6.27
C ALA A 73 24.32 -7.42 -5.00
N GLU A 74 24.83 -6.70 -4.01
CA GLU A 74 24.14 -6.48 -2.74
C GLU A 74 22.72 -6.01 -2.97
N GLY A 75 21.77 -6.64 -2.28
CA GLY A 75 20.41 -6.16 -2.22
C GLY A 75 20.32 -4.82 -1.45
N ASN A 76 19.24 -4.09 -1.63
CA ASN A 76 19.00 -2.85 -0.87
C ASN A 76 19.06 -3.08 0.64
N GLY A 77 18.61 -4.24 1.13
CA GLY A 77 18.61 -4.59 2.54
C GLY A 77 20.00 -4.60 3.18
N ALA A 78 21.03 -5.11 2.48
CA ALA A 78 22.40 -5.12 2.99
C ALA A 78 22.99 -3.70 3.21
N ARG A 79 22.39 -2.69 2.59
CA ARG A 79 22.80 -1.28 2.72
C ARG A 79 21.80 -0.43 3.51
N CYS A 80 20.84 -1.05 4.17
CA CYS A 80 19.72 -0.37 4.81
C CYS A 80 19.02 0.65 3.87
N LYS A 81 18.99 0.38 2.57
CA LYS A 81 18.22 1.18 1.61
C LYS A 81 16.77 0.68 1.61
N PRO A 82 15.78 1.59 1.66
CA PRO A 82 14.39 1.19 1.59
C PRO A 82 14.09 0.38 0.33
N LEU A 83 13.17 -0.57 0.43
CA LEU A 83 12.71 -1.31 -0.75
C LEU A 83 11.91 -0.44 -1.72
N GLY A 84 11.28 0.62 -1.20
CA GLY A 84 10.40 1.46 -1.99
C GLY A 84 9.19 0.72 -2.53
N MET A 85 8.36 1.40 -3.34
CA MET A 85 7.22 0.77 -3.99
C MET A 85 7.62 0.13 -5.33
N PRO A 86 7.09 -1.04 -5.70
CA PRO A 86 6.16 -1.89 -4.94
C PRO A 86 6.85 -2.77 -3.88
N GLY A 87 8.16 -2.66 -3.71
CA GLY A 87 8.97 -3.54 -2.86
C GLY A 87 8.48 -3.59 -1.40
N MET A 88 8.01 -2.46 -0.85
CA MET A 88 7.42 -2.40 0.49
C MET A 88 6.28 -3.40 0.70
N MET A 89 5.56 -3.75 -0.37
CA MET A 89 4.41 -4.65 -0.31
C MET A 89 4.79 -6.13 -0.51
N MET A 90 6.07 -6.42 -0.85
CA MET A 90 6.46 -7.77 -1.27
C MET A 90 6.72 -8.75 -0.11
N PRO A 91 7.37 -8.36 1.00
CA PRO A 91 7.87 -9.30 2.00
C PRO A 91 6.82 -9.88 2.95
N GLY A 92 5.55 -9.48 2.88
CA GLY A 92 4.50 -10.00 3.77
C GLY A 92 4.63 -9.56 5.24
N TYR A 93 5.41 -8.54 5.53
CA TYR A 93 5.50 -7.97 6.87
C TYR A 93 4.17 -7.37 7.31
N PRO A 94 3.84 -7.44 8.61
CA PRO A 94 2.63 -6.83 9.14
C PRO A 94 2.59 -5.32 8.89
N MET A 95 1.39 -4.82 8.64
CA MET A 95 1.16 -3.40 8.38
C MET A 95 0.06 -2.84 9.26
N ALA A 96 0.19 -1.57 9.61
CA ALA A 96 -0.83 -0.78 10.27
C ALA A 96 -1.23 0.44 9.41
N PHE A 97 -2.48 0.84 9.51
CA PHE A 97 -3.05 1.98 8.80
C PHE A 97 -3.42 3.08 9.78
N PHE A 98 -2.96 4.30 9.54
CA PHE A 98 -3.23 5.45 10.39
C PHE A 98 -3.80 6.59 9.56
N PHE A 99 -5.07 6.89 9.77
CA PHE A 99 -5.71 8.03 9.11
C PHE A 99 -5.53 9.31 9.92
N THR A 100 -5.16 10.37 9.22
CA THR A 100 -5.10 11.74 9.74
C THR A 100 -5.90 12.67 8.83
N LYS A 101 -5.94 13.96 9.16
CA LYS A 101 -6.59 14.94 8.29
C LYS A 101 -5.85 15.04 6.95
N GLY A 102 -6.52 14.59 5.89
CA GLY A 102 -6.00 14.66 4.52
C GLY A 102 -4.90 13.65 4.18
N ALA A 103 -4.63 12.67 5.06
CA ALA A 103 -3.61 11.66 4.79
C ALA A 103 -3.93 10.30 5.40
N LEU A 104 -3.41 9.27 4.76
CA LEU A 104 -3.26 7.92 5.29
C LEU A 104 -1.77 7.62 5.38
N PHE A 105 -1.33 7.10 6.52
CA PHE A 105 -0.01 6.51 6.68
C PHE A 105 -0.17 4.98 6.76
N ILE A 106 0.60 4.28 5.93
CA ILE A 106 0.73 2.84 5.99
C ILE A 106 2.12 2.57 6.54
N MET A 107 2.18 1.89 7.68
CA MET A 107 3.40 1.61 8.39
C MET A 107 3.62 0.11 8.44
N SER A 108 4.85 -0.32 8.21
CA SER A 108 5.28 -1.70 8.35
C SER A 108 6.45 -1.75 9.33
N ASP A 109 6.51 -2.79 10.15
CA ASP A 109 7.60 -3.05 11.08
C ASP A 109 8.83 -3.69 10.43
N MET A 110 8.89 -3.65 9.10
CA MET A 110 10.09 -4.03 8.37
C MET A 110 11.18 -2.97 8.55
N ASP A 111 12.44 -3.39 8.53
CA ASP A 111 13.68 -2.62 8.61
C ASP A 111 13.49 -1.08 8.54
N ASP A 112 13.77 -0.36 9.65
CA ASP A 112 13.61 1.09 9.80
C ASP A 112 12.18 1.63 9.71
N LEU A 113 11.18 0.85 10.10
CA LEU A 113 9.78 1.27 10.18
C LEU A 113 9.34 2.01 8.91
N LEU A 114 9.15 1.27 7.82
CA LEU A 114 8.76 1.85 6.55
C LEU A 114 7.41 2.57 6.65
N ILE A 115 7.41 3.84 6.32
CA ILE A 115 6.23 4.70 6.34
C ILE A 115 5.90 5.11 4.92
N ARG A 116 4.70 4.79 4.45
CA ARG A 116 4.15 5.28 3.21
C ARG A 116 3.11 6.35 3.48
N HIS A 117 3.31 7.53 2.93
CA HIS A 117 2.37 8.64 3.00
C HIS A 117 1.46 8.63 1.77
N VAL A 118 0.16 8.63 1.99
CA VAL A 118 -0.87 8.68 0.94
C VAL A 118 -1.74 9.91 1.19
N PHE A 119 -1.77 10.84 0.24
CA PHE A 119 -2.57 12.06 0.33
C PHE A 119 -4.03 11.78 -0.03
N LEU A 120 -4.95 12.12 0.87
CA LEU A 120 -6.38 12.01 0.64
C LEU A 120 -6.95 13.32 0.12
N GLY A 121 -7.83 13.23 -0.89
CA GLY A 121 -8.54 14.38 -1.44
C GLY A 121 -7.75 15.25 -2.42
N ARG A 122 -6.51 14.89 -2.75
CA ARG A 122 -5.80 15.48 -3.89
C ARG A 122 -6.36 14.93 -5.20
N GLN A 123 -6.43 15.79 -6.24
CA GLN A 123 -6.95 15.42 -7.56
C GLN A 123 -5.83 15.09 -8.54
N ASP A 124 -4.61 15.57 -8.29
CA ASP A 124 -3.44 15.35 -9.13
C ASP A 124 -2.17 15.26 -8.28
N HIS A 125 -1.11 14.79 -8.90
CA HIS A 125 0.21 14.66 -8.26
C HIS A 125 0.99 15.96 -8.26
N GLY A 126 0.69 16.91 -9.16
CA GLY A 126 1.57 18.04 -9.42
C GLY A 126 2.92 17.59 -10.02
N ASP A 127 4.01 18.16 -9.52
CA ASP A 127 5.39 17.80 -9.89
C ASP A 127 6.18 17.37 -8.62
N PRO A 128 5.95 16.15 -8.12
CA PRO A 128 6.55 15.69 -6.88
C PRO A 128 8.00 15.23 -7.08
N ASP A 129 8.86 15.53 -6.11
CA ASP A 129 10.18 14.96 -6.03
C ASP A 129 10.13 13.43 -5.87
N PRO A 130 11.06 12.67 -6.49
CA PRO A 130 11.11 11.23 -6.33
C PRO A 130 11.40 10.81 -4.88
N ALA A 131 10.61 9.85 -4.38
CA ALA A 131 10.77 9.26 -3.06
C ALA A 131 10.75 7.72 -3.16
N TRP A 132 11.30 7.01 -2.15
CA TRP A 132 11.34 5.54 -2.16
C TRP A 132 9.95 4.93 -2.31
N ASN A 133 8.97 5.43 -1.55
CA ASN A 133 7.58 4.98 -1.63
C ASN A 133 6.75 5.79 -2.65
N GLY A 134 7.38 6.69 -3.42
CA GLY A 134 6.74 7.54 -4.39
C GLY A 134 5.84 8.61 -3.77
N HIS A 135 5.12 9.31 -4.63
CA HIS A 135 4.05 10.23 -4.26
C HIS A 135 2.71 9.56 -4.53
N SER A 136 1.96 9.30 -3.46
CA SER A 136 0.67 8.61 -3.53
C SER A 136 -0.48 9.55 -3.23
N ILE A 137 -1.50 9.56 -4.08
CA ILE A 137 -2.79 10.20 -3.84
C ILE A 137 -3.89 9.14 -3.78
N ALA A 138 -4.96 9.39 -3.05
CA ALA A 138 -6.04 8.43 -2.98
C ALA A 138 -7.42 9.08 -2.87
N HIS A 139 -8.41 8.32 -3.31
CA HIS A 139 -9.82 8.61 -3.16
C HIS A 139 -10.61 7.34 -2.83
N TRP A 140 -11.81 7.53 -2.31
CA TRP A 140 -12.74 6.44 -2.07
C TRP A 140 -13.65 6.22 -3.28
N ASP A 141 -13.72 4.98 -3.75
CA ASP A 141 -14.74 4.48 -4.68
C ASP A 141 -15.62 3.49 -3.92
N GLY A 142 -16.75 3.97 -3.43
CA GLY A 142 -17.59 3.22 -2.49
C GLY A 142 -16.80 2.84 -1.22
N ALA A 143 -16.63 1.55 -0.97
CA ALA A 143 -15.87 1.00 0.16
C ALA A 143 -14.42 0.62 -0.21
N THR A 144 -13.97 0.96 -1.42
CA THR A 144 -12.62 0.67 -1.92
C THR A 144 -11.79 1.95 -1.88
N LEU A 145 -10.63 1.88 -1.25
CA LEU A 145 -9.62 2.93 -1.35
C LEU A 145 -8.82 2.71 -2.63
N VAL A 146 -8.88 3.66 -3.56
CA VAL A 146 -8.08 3.65 -4.80
C VAL A 146 -6.88 4.55 -4.57
N VAL A 147 -5.69 4.00 -4.72
CA VAL A 147 -4.41 4.71 -4.54
C VAL A 147 -3.67 4.75 -5.86
N ASP A 148 -3.24 5.93 -6.25
CA ASP A 148 -2.42 6.20 -7.42
C ASP A 148 -1.04 6.68 -6.98
N THR A 149 0.05 6.10 -7.51
CA THR A 149 1.42 6.37 -7.08
C THR A 149 2.35 6.56 -8.25
N VAL A 150 3.04 7.69 -8.24
CA VAL A 150 4.07 8.08 -9.21
C VAL A 150 5.33 8.57 -8.49
N ALA A 151 6.32 9.07 -9.22
CA ALA A 151 7.56 9.63 -8.69
C ALA A 151 8.27 8.68 -7.71
N ILE A 152 8.30 7.39 -8.05
CA ILE A 152 9.07 6.40 -7.30
C ILE A 152 10.56 6.60 -7.61
N ASN A 153 11.39 6.55 -6.57
CA ASN A 153 12.84 6.72 -6.70
C ASN A 153 13.40 5.78 -7.79
N PRO A 154 14.19 6.30 -8.74
CA PRO A 154 14.78 5.50 -9.82
C PRO A 154 15.59 4.28 -9.35
N GLU A 155 16.17 4.33 -8.14
CA GLU A 155 16.92 3.21 -7.56
C GLU A 155 16.02 2.17 -6.88
N ALA A 156 14.73 2.46 -6.66
CA ALA A 156 13.81 1.50 -6.06
C ALA A 156 13.71 0.24 -6.94
N PRO A 157 13.83 -0.97 -6.37
CA PRO A 157 13.88 -2.18 -7.18
C PRO A 157 12.50 -2.54 -7.76
N LEU A 158 12.48 -2.86 -9.04
CA LEU A 158 11.36 -3.49 -9.72
C LEU A 158 11.83 -4.74 -10.45
N ALA A 159 11.28 -5.90 -10.08
CA ALA A 159 11.65 -7.20 -10.64
C ALA A 159 13.19 -7.48 -10.62
N GLY A 160 13.88 -6.96 -9.61
CA GLY A 160 15.32 -7.14 -9.44
C GLY A 160 16.22 -6.14 -10.17
N LEU A 161 15.64 -5.14 -10.84
CA LEU A 161 16.35 -4.05 -11.52
C LEU A 161 15.98 -2.69 -10.90
N PRO A 162 16.81 -1.67 -11.00
CA PRO A 162 16.43 -0.29 -10.70
C PRO A 162 15.24 0.14 -11.56
N SER A 163 14.26 0.82 -10.98
CA SER A 163 13.00 1.15 -11.66
C SER A 163 13.14 2.24 -12.73
N GLY A 164 14.20 3.02 -12.72
CA GLY A 164 14.43 4.10 -13.68
C GLY A 164 13.51 5.32 -13.53
N GLY A 165 12.63 5.34 -12.51
CA GLY A 165 11.73 6.46 -12.25
C GLY A 165 10.43 6.47 -13.05
N HIS A 166 10.19 5.52 -13.96
CA HIS A 166 8.99 5.46 -14.80
C HIS A 166 7.93 4.50 -14.25
N THR A 167 8.05 4.13 -12.98
CA THR A 167 7.07 3.24 -12.34
C THR A 167 5.81 4.01 -11.94
N HIS A 168 4.66 3.49 -12.36
CA HIS A 168 3.34 3.95 -11.97
C HIS A 168 2.57 2.76 -11.36
N ILE A 169 1.91 2.99 -10.23
CA ILE A 169 1.18 1.95 -9.51
C ILE A 169 -0.24 2.43 -9.21
N VAL A 170 -1.23 1.63 -9.58
CA VAL A 170 -2.62 1.83 -9.18
C VAL A 170 -3.04 0.68 -8.29
N GLU A 171 -3.61 0.99 -7.13
CA GLU A 171 -3.98 0.02 -6.11
C GLU A 171 -5.44 0.19 -5.70
N HIS A 172 -6.08 -0.94 -5.42
CA HIS A 172 -7.44 -1.02 -4.90
C HIS A 172 -7.41 -1.79 -3.61
N ILE A 173 -7.74 -1.13 -2.50
CA ILE A 173 -7.64 -1.68 -1.16
C ILE A 173 -9.06 -1.71 -0.56
N ARG A 174 -9.52 -2.89 -0.15
CA ARG A 174 -10.85 -3.04 0.40
C ARG A 174 -10.93 -4.13 1.46
N LEU A 175 -11.88 -4.01 2.37
CA LEU A 175 -12.24 -5.10 3.25
C LEU A 175 -13.16 -6.07 2.51
N THR A 176 -12.85 -7.35 2.55
CA THR A 176 -13.69 -8.46 2.05
C THR A 176 -14.44 -9.17 3.18
N GLY A 177 -14.11 -8.84 4.42
CA GLY A 177 -14.72 -9.29 5.66
C GLY A 177 -14.23 -8.43 6.82
N PRO A 178 -14.76 -8.63 8.06
CA PRO A 178 -14.39 -7.80 9.21
C PRO A 178 -12.90 -7.88 9.55
N ASP A 179 -12.24 -8.99 9.24
CA ASP A 179 -10.83 -9.26 9.51
C ASP A 179 -10.09 -9.74 8.25
N GLN A 180 -10.59 -9.38 7.07
CA GLN A 180 -9.99 -9.72 5.78
C GLN A 180 -9.87 -8.48 4.90
N LEU A 181 -8.68 -8.25 4.36
CA LEU A 181 -8.38 -7.15 3.45
C LEU A 181 -7.85 -7.73 2.13
N GLU A 182 -8.35 -7.22 1.02
CA GLU A 182 -7.84 -7.47 -0.32
C GLU A 182 -7.13 -6.22 -0.82
N TRP A 183 -5.95 -6.43 -1.37
CA TRP A 183 -5.12 -5.39 -1.97
C TRP A 183 -4.70 -5.81 -3.36
N ARG A 184 -5.35 -5.24 -4.36
CA ARG A 184 -5.02 -5.44 -5.77
C ARG A 184 -4.13 -4.32 -6.26
N SER A 185 -3.01 -4.67 -6.90
CA SER A 185 -2.05 -3.72 -7.48
C SER A 185 -1.89 -3.96 -8.96
N VAL A 186 -1.73 -2.88 -9.71
CA VAL A 186 -1.31 -2.87 -11.11
C VAL A 186 -0.08 -1.97 -11.22
N VAL A 187 1.05 -2.57 -11.55
CA VAL A 187 2.34 -1.89 -11.71
C VAL A 187 2.65 -1.76 -13.19
N SER A 188 2.94 -0.55 -13.63
CA SER A 188 3.35 -0.23 -15.00
C SER A 188 4.74 0.39 -14.99
N ASN A 189 5.60 -0.07 -15.88
CA ASN A 189 6.91 0.53 -16.15
C ASN A 189 7.35 0.09 -17.55
N PRO A 190 7.32 0.97 -18.57
CA PRO A 190 7.58 0.60 -19.96
C PRO A 190 9.01 0.15 -20.22
N ASP A 191 9.97 0.52 -19.40
CA ASP A 191 11.38 0.14 -19.57
C ASP A 191 11.64 -1.29 -19.09
N ILE A 192 10.90 -1.72 -18.06
CA ILE A 192 11.15 -3.01 -17.39
C ILE A 192 10.07 -4.03 -17.73
N LEU A 193 8.81 -3.63 -17.78
CA LEU A 193 7.67 -4.51 -17.94
C LEU A 193 7.13 -4.46 -19.38
N ALA A 194 7.06 -5.61 -20.05
CA ALA A 194 6.48 -5.72 -21.39
C ALA A 194 4.96 -5.53 -21.39
N GLN A 195 4.33 -5.71 -20.23
CA GLN A 195 2.90 -5.44 -19.98
C GLN A 195 2.71 -5.10 -18.50
N PRO A 196 1.60 -4.42 -18.13
CA PRO A 196 1.32 -4.14 -16.72
C PRO A 196 1.33 -5.42 -15.87
N TRP A 197 1.98 -5.36 -14.72
CA TRP A 197 2.04 -6.45 -13.78
C TRP A 197 0.95 -6.29 -12.72
N ALA A 198 -0.07 -7.13 -12.83
CA ALA A 198 -1.20 -7.14 -11.92
C ALA A 198 -1.12 -8.33 -10.96
N PHE A 199 -1.34 -8.06 -9.66
CA PHE A 199 -1.42 -9.09 -8.63
C PHE A 199 -2.38 -8.67 -7.52
N THR A 200 -2.80 -9.65 -6.72
CA THR A 200 -3.71 -9.41 -5.58
C THR A 200 -3.13 -10.11 -4.36
N LYS A 201 -3.04 -9.38 -3.26
CA LYS A 201 -2.66 -9.89 -1.95
C LYS A 201 -3.85 -9.88 -1.02
N THR A 202 -3.91 -10.82 -0.12
CA THR A 202 -4.91 -10.89 0.94
C THR A 202 -4.22 -10.83 2.29
N TYR A 203 -4.86 -10.12 3.22
CA TYR A 203 -4.33 -9.92 4.57
C TYR A 203 -5.40 -10.32 5.59
N VAL A 204 -4.93 -10.82 6.72
CA VAL A 204 -5.74 -11.14 7.88
C VAL A 204 -5.39 -10.15 8.99
N ARG A 205 -6.41 -9.67 9.68
CA ARG A 205 -6.27 -8.76 10.81
C ARG A 205 -5.86 -9.50 12.08
N HIS A 206 -4.87 -8.96 12.76
CA HIS A 206 -4.46 -9.33 14.10
C HIS A 206 -4.74 -8.16 15.03
N ARG A 207 -5.82 -8.26 15.83
CA ARG A 207 -6.31 -7.16 16.67
C ARG A 207 -5.45 -6.91 17.91
N ASP A 208 -4.72 -7.92 18.32
CA ASP A 208 -3.85 -7.98 19.49
C ASP A 208 -2.37 -7.72 19.16
N TRP A 209 -2.04 -7.50 17.88
CA TRP A 209 -0.70 -7.16 17.47
C TRP A 209 -0.49 -5.65 17.52
N GLU A 210 0.71 -5.28 17.91
CA GLU A 210 1.18 -3.90 17.98
C GLU A 210 2.36 -3.71 17.04
N LEU A 211 2.49 -2.49 16.50
CA LEU A 211 3.61 -2.11 15.65
C LEU A 211 4.88 -2.12 16.51
N GLN A 212 5.90 -2.85 16.08
CA GLN A 212 7.16 -2.92 16.77
C GLN A 212 8.16 -1.90 16.20
N GLU A 213 9.05 -1.42 17.04
CA GLU A 213 10.20 -0.67 16.59
C GLU A 213 11.19 -1.63 15.92
N ALA A 214 11.66 -1.25 14.72
CA ALA A 214 12.66 -1.99 13.98
C ALA A 214 13.76 -1.03 13.51
N SER A 215 15.00 -1.47 13.56
CA SER A 215 16.15 -0.70 13.08
C SER A 215 17.08 -1.61 12.26
N CYS A 216 17.21 -1.29 10.98
CA CYS A 216 18.12 -2.01 10.08
C CYS A 216 19.56 -1.94 10.57
N VAL A 217 20.00 -0.79 11.09
CA VAL A 217 21.38 -0.59 11.54
C VAL A 217 21.71 -1.46 12.76
N GLU A 218 20.76 -1.67 13.66
CA GLU A 218 20.96 -2.53 14.83
C GLU A 218 21.00 -4.01 14.47
N GLY A 219 20.24 -4.43 13.45
CA GLY A 219 20.26 -5.78 12.91
C GLY A 219 21.42 -6.04 11.96
N ASN A 220 21.97 -5.01 11.34
CA ASN A 220 23.05 -5.10 10.35
C ASN A 220 24.43 -4.93 11.03
N ARG A 221 24.87 -5.97 11.74
CA ARG A 221 26.18 -5.98 12.46
C ARG A 221 27.35 -6.37 11.56
N ASP A 222 27.09 -6.55 10.28
CA ASP A 222 28.02 -7.24 9.41
C ASP A 222 28.72 -6.25 8.50
N GLU A 223 30.04 -6.19 8.61
CA GLU A 223 30.84 -5.61 7.55
C GLU A 223 30.79 -6.55 6.34
N PRO A 224 30.55 -6.03 5.12
CA PRO A 224 30.61 -6.84 3.93
C PRO A 224 31.98 -7.52 3.85
N ASP A 225 32.00 -8.79 3.44
CA ASP A 225 33.26 -9.46 3.17
C ASP A 225 34.04 -8.79 2.04
N ALA A 226 35.29 -9.20 1.81
CA ALA A 226 36.15 -8.61 0.79
C ALA A 226 35.57 -8.70 -0.64
N THR A 227 34.48 -9.46 -0.84
CA THR A 227 33.74 -9.58 -2.10
C THR A 227 32.45 -8.77 -2.14
N GLY A 228 32.12 -8.07 -1.03
CA GLY A 228 30.92 -7.26 -0.90
C GLY A 228 29.67 -8.06 -0.55
N ASN A 229 29.78 -9.32 -0.14
CA ASN A 229 28.66 -10.09 0.34
C ASN A 229 28.35 -9.77 1.81
N ALA A 230 27.09 -9.69 2.15
CA ALA A 230 26.66 -9.60 3.54
C ALA A 230 27.13 -10.86 4.29
N HIS A 231 27.82 -10.64 5.41
CA HIS A 231 28.27 -11.69 6.31
C HIS A 231 27.49 -11.57 7.61
N VAL A 232 26.81 -12.59 8.05
CA VAL A 232 26.07 -12.58 9.31
C VAL A 232 26.99 -13.00 10.46
N ASP A 233 27.39 -12.05 11.30
CA ASP A 233 28.13 -12.37 12.53
C ASP A 233 27.16 -12.86 13.62
N LEU A 234 27.11 -14.16 13.81
CA LEU A 234 26.32 -14.82 14.85
C LEU A 234 27.00 -14.83 16.22
N THR A 235 28.11 -14.12 16.39
CA THR A 235 28.80 -14.05 17.67
C THR A 235 27.97 -13.23 18.67
N PRO A 236 27.63 -13.76 19.86
CA PRO A 236 26.93 -12.98 20.87
C PRO A 236 27.70 -11.70 21.24
N PRO A 237 27.07 -10.55 21.41
CA PRO A 237 27.73 -9.34 21.88
C PRO A 237 28.36 -9.58 23.24
N LYS A 238 29.58 -9.07 23.44
CA LYS A 238 30.33 -9.17 24.73
C LYS A 238 29.76 -8.25 25.77
#